data_427e6dda3fad2b5b972a5a15924fcc97
#
_entry.id   427e6dda3fad2b5b972a5a15924fcc97
#
_cell.length_a   1.000
_cell.length_b   1.000
_cell.length_c   1.000
_cell.angle_alpha   90.00
_cell.angle_beta   90.00
_cell.angle_gamma   90.00
#
_symmetry.space_group_name_H-M   'P 1'
#
loop_
_entity.id
_entity.type
_entity.pdbx_description
1 polymer ?
#
loop_
_entity_poly.entity_id
_entity_poly.type
_entity_poly.pdbx_seq_one_letter_code
_entity_poly.pdbx_strand_id
1 'polypeptide(L)'
;MANKQELIDSVAMKTGLTKKDADKAVAAVLSSIEDALKKGEKVQLIGFGNFEVRERAARKGRNPQTKEEIQIPASKVPAFKPGKALKDAVK
;
A
#
# COMPACT_ATOMS: atom_id res chain seq x y z
N MET A 1 -3.40 -7.80 17.14
CA MET A 1 -2.96 -7.24 15.85
C MET A 1 -3.87 -7.76 14.73
N ALA A 2 -4.41 -6.86 13.93
CA ALA A 2 -5.25 -7.27 12.81
C ALA A 2 -4.39 -7.87 11.69
N ASN A 3 -4.91 -8.89 11.05
CA ASN A 3 -4.29 -9.52 9.89
C ASN A 3 -5.31 -9.61 8.75
N LYS A 4 -4.89 -10.19 7.63
CA LYS A 4 -5.77 -10.31 6.46
C LYS A 4 -7.03 -11.10 6.79
N GLN A 5 -6.91 -12.17 7.56
CA GLN A 5 -8.05 -13.00 7.93
C GLN A 5 -9.07 -12.23 8.77
N GLU A 6 -8.60 -11.45 9.73
CA GLU A 6 -9.49 -10.63 10.55
C GLU A 6 -10.17 -9.55 9.73
N LEU A 7 -9.45 -8.98 8.77
CA LEU A 7 -10.02 -8.00 7.85
C LEU A 7 -11.14 -8.63 7.00
N ILE A 8 -10.92 -9.83 6.49
CA ILE A 8 -11.92 -10.57 5.71
C ILE A 8 -13.15 -10.86 6.56
N ASP A 9 -12.96 -11.29 7.80
CA ASP A 9 -14.07 -11.56 8.72
C ASP A 9 -14.89 -10.31 8.98
N SER A 10 -14.24 -9.17 9.17
CA SER A 10 -14.89 -7.88 9.36
C SER A 10 -15.70 -7.47 8.13
N VAL A 11 -15.15 -7.65 6.94
CA VAL A 11 -15.85 -7.35 5.68
C VAL A 11 -17.09 -8.23 5.53
N ALA A 12 -16.96 -9.52 5.81
CA ALA A 12 -18.09 -10.45 5.75
C ALA A 12 -19.21 -10.01 6.69
N MET A 13 -18.86 -9.61 7.90
CA MET A 13 -19.84 -9.15 8.90
C MET A 13 -20.55 -7.86 8.45
N LYS A 14 -19.81 -6.89 7.95
CA LYS A 14 -20.35 -5.60 7.55
C LYS A 14 -21.19 -5.64 6.28
N THR A 15 -20.91 -6.59 5.40
CA THR A 15 -21.58 -6.68 4.09
C THR A 15 -22.65 -7.74 4.02
N GLY A 16 -22.66 -8.68 4.97
CA GLY A 16 -23.53 -9.84 4.89
C GLY A 16 -23.06 -10.91 3.92
N LEU A 17 -21.86 -10.75 3.35
CA LEU A 17 -21.28 -11.75 2.45
C LEU A 17 -20.78 -12.95 3.24
N THR A 18 -20.69 -14.10 2.55
CA THR A 18 -19.99 -15.26 3.11
C THR A 18 -18.51 -14.93 3.25
N LYS A 19 -17.82 -15.67 4.12
CA LYS A 19 -16.36 -15.47 4.27
C LYS A 19 -15.62 -15.74 2.96
N LYS A 20 -16.10 -16.69 2.17
CA LYS A 20 -15.52 -17.00 0.86
C LYS A 20 -15.64 -15.80 -0.10
N ASP A 21 -16.82 -15.19 -0.17
CA ASP A 21 -17.04 -14.05 -1.04
C ASP A 21 -16.33 -12.80 -0.53
N ALA A 22 -16.27 -12.61 0.79
CA ALA A 22 -15.51 -11.53 1.41
C ALA A 22 -14.02 -11.66 1.12
N ASP A 23 -13.48 -12.88 1.16
CA ASP A 23 -12.08 -13.13 0.80
C ASP A 23 -11.80 -12.73 -0.64
N LYS A 24 -12.67 -13.14 -1.56
CA LYS A 24 -12.54 -12.76 -2.97
C LYS A 24 -12.61 -11.25 -3.16
N ALA A 25 -13.52 -10.59 -2.47
CA ALA A 25 -13.69 -9.14 -2.57
C ALA A 25 -12.45 -8.40 -2.05
N VAL A 26 -11.93 -8.78 -0.91
CA VAL A 26 -10.72 -8.17 -0.34
C VAL A 26 -9.53 -8.41 -1.26
N ALA A 27 -9.35 -9.63 -1.75
CA ALA A 27 -8.27 -9.96 -2.66
C ALA A 27 -8.35 -9.15 -3.96
N ALA A 28 -9.56 -8.97 -4.50
CA ALA A 28 -9.78 -8.20 -5.72
C ALA A 28 -9.45 -6.72 -5.52
N VAL A 29 -9.82 -6.13 -4.38
CA VAL A 29 -9.49 -4.74 -4.06
C VAL A 29 -7.98 -4.55 -4.00
N LEU A 30 -7.28 -5.40 -3.27
CA LEU A 30 -5.82 -5.32 -3.12
C LEU A 30 -5.10 -5.53 -4.46
N SER A 31 -5.56 -6.49 -5.25
CA SER A 31 -5.01 -6.75 -6.58
C SER A 31 -5.22 -5.57 -7.53
N SER A 32 -6.40 -4.94 -7.46
CA SER A 32 -6.70 -3.78 -8.30
C SER A 32 -5.81 -2.59 -7.97
N ILE A 33 -5.55 -2.36 -6.67
CA ILE A 33 -4.63 -1.31 -6.22
C ILE A 33 -3.23 -1.61 -6.74
N GLU A 34 -2.78 -2.85 -6.61
CA GLU A 34 -1.47 -3.28 -7.10
C GLU A 34 -1.34 -3.05 -8.61
N ASP A 35 -2.34 -3.44 -9.39
CA ASP A 35 -2.33 -3.27 -10.83
C ASP A 35 -2.23 -1.80 -11.24
N ALA A 36 -2.96 -0.92 -10.56
CA ALA A 36 -2.89 0.51 -10.82
C ALA A 36 -1.49 1.06 -10.53
N LEU A 37 -0.90 0.66 -9.41
CA LEU A 37 0.44 1.11 -9.03
C LEU A 37 1.51 0.59 -9.98
N LYS A 38 1.35 -0.61 -10.53
CA LYS A 38 2.27 -1.14 -11.55
C LYS A 38 2.29 -0.27 -12.80
N LYS A 39 1.16 0.33 -13.14
CA LYS A 39 1.05 1.25 -14.28
C LYS A 39 1.52 2.66 -13.95
N GLY A 40 1.93 2.92 -12.72
CA GLY A 40 2.31 4.23 -12.25
C GLY A 40 1.13 5.16 -11.94
N GLU A 41 -0.07 4.61 -11.86
CA GLU A 41 -1.27 5.37 -11.57
C GLU A 41 -1.44 5.55 -10.07
N LYS A 42 -2.01 6.68 -9.69
CA LYS A 42 -2.35 6.98 -8.31
C LYS A 42 -3.75 6.45 -8.02
N VAL A 43 -3.92 5.78 -6.88
CA VAL A 43 -5.24 5.32 -6.43
C VAL A 43 -5.73 6.27 -5.36
N GLN A 44 -6.75 7.05 -5.68
CA GLN A 44 -7.30 8.04 -4.77
C GLN A 44 -8.62 7.54 -4.18
N LEU A 45 -8.61 7.31 -2.85
CA LEU A 45 -9.78 6.86 -2.11
C LEU A 45 -10.26 8.03 -1.24
N ILE A 46 -11.27 8.74 -1.73
CA ILE A 46 -11.79 9.94 -1.07
C ILE A 46 -12.26 9.59 0.33
N GLY A 47 -11.79 10.35 1.33
CA GLY A 47 -12.12 10.12 2.73
C GLY A 47 -11.26 9.09 3.44
N PHE A 48 -10.41 8.37 2.72
CA PHE A 48 -9.53 7.36 3.30
C PHE A 48 -8.06 7.70 3.13
N GLY A 49 -7.62 7.85 1.90
CA GLY A 49 -6.23 8.16 1.59
C GLY A 49 -5.88 7.84 0.15
N ASN A 50 -4.62 8.00 -0.19
CA ASN A 50 -4.12 7.79 -1.54
C ASN A 50 -2.96 6.82 -1.54
N PHE A 51 -2.97 5.91 -2.51
CA PHE A 51 -1.80 5.09 -2.83
C PHE A 51 -1.09 5.71 -4.01
N GLU A 52 0.22 5.80 -3.96
CA GLU A 52 1.02 6.39 -5.03
C GLU A 52 2.34 5.65 -5.17
N VAL A 53 2.99 5.84 -6.31
CA VAL A 53 4.34 5.33 -6.52
C VAL A 53 5.29 6.52 -6.44
N ARG A 54 6.29 6.41 -5.58
CA ARG A 54 7.35 7.40 -5.48
C ARG A 54 8.60 6.86 -6.14
N GLU A 55 9.27 7.74 -6.87
CA GLU A 55 10.55 7.40 -7.46
C GLU A 55 11.66 7.93 -6.58
N ARG A 56 12.62 7.07 -6.29
CA ARG A 56 13.86 7.45 -5.65
C ARG A 56 14.92 7.51 -6.74
N ALA A 57 15.51 8.69 -6.93
CA ALA A 57 16.58 8.88 -7.89
C ALA A 57 17.79 8.03 -7.52
N ALA A 58 18.54 7.62 -8.54
CA ALA A 58 19.83 6.98 -8.33
C ALA A 58 20.75 7.93 -7.54
N ARG A 59 21.49 7.39 -6.62
CA ARG A 59 22.40 8.17 -5.78
C ARG A 59 23.68 7.38 -5.50
N LYS A 60 24.72 8.12 -5.10
CA LYS A 60 25.94 7.50 -4.63
C LYS A 60 25.84 7.27 -3.12
N GLY A 61 26.12 6.06 -2.69
CA GLY A 61 26.23 5.72 -1.29
C GLY A 61 27.64 5.29 -0.97
N ARG A 62 27.91 5.03 0.28
CA ARG A 62 29.20 4.55 0.75
C ARG A 62 29.02 3.27 1.54
N ASN A 63 29.79 2.24 1.22
CA ASN A 63 29.77 1.02 1.99
C ASN A 63 30.44 1.28 3.34
N PRO A 64 29.73 1.11 4.48
CA PRO A 64 30.29 1.42 5.79
C PRO A 64 31.44 0.51 6.19
N GLN A 65 31.56 -0.68 5.60
CA GLN A 65 32.63 -1.62 5.94
C GLN A 65 33.89 -1.37 5.13
N THR A 66 33.76 -1.12 3.82
CA THR A 66 34.91 -0.94 2.94
C THR A 66 35.22 0.53 2.66
N LYS A 67 34.28 1.42 2.96
CA LYS A 67 34.34 2.85 2.66
C LYS A 67 34.39 3.16 1.16
N GLU A 68 34.11 2.17 0.31
CA GLU A 68 34.01 2.37 -1.12
C GLU A 68 32.68 3.01 -1.50
N GLU A 69 32.73 3.83 -2.55
CA GLU A 69 31.50 4.37 -3.12
C GLU A 69 30.73 3.26 -3.83
N ILE A 70 29.44 3.18 -3.53
CA ILE A 70 28.54 2.28 -4.24
C ILE A 70 27.47 3.11 -4.92
N GLN A 71 26.98 2.63 -6.04
CA GLN A 71 25.92 3.28 -6.75
C GLN A 71 24.58 2.62 -6.40
N ILE A 72 23.70 3.41 -5.81
CA ILE A 72 22.36 2.95 -5.48
C ILE A 72 21.47 3.28 -6.67
N PRO A 73 20.90 2.27 -7.36
CA PRO A 73 20.09 2.53 -8.54
C PRO A 73 18.79 3.22 -8.20
N ALA A 74 18.21 3.90 -9.18
CA ALA A 74 16.87 4.45 -9.06
C ALA A 74 15.88 3.32 -8.79
N SER A 75 14.91 3.60 -7.94
CA SER A 75 13.88 2.62 -7.58
C SER A 75 12.51 3.26 -7.47
N LYS A 76 11.48 2.44 -7.59
CA LYS A 76 10.09 2.88 -7.38
C LYS A 76 9.57 2.17 -6.14
N VAL A 77 8.93 2.94 -5.26
CA VAL A 77 8.34 2.39 -4.03
C VAL A 77 6.88 2.80 -3.92
N PRO A 78 6.01 1.88 -3.52
CA PRO A 78 4.63 2.25 -3.22
C PRO A 78 4.57 3.02 -1.90
N ALA A 79 3.68 4.00 -1.83
CA ALA A 79 3.49 4.79 -0.62
C ALA A 79 2.00 5.02 -0.41
N PHE A 80 1.60 5.12 0.86
CA PHE A 80 0.26 5.45 1.24
C PHE A 80 0.23 6.78 2.00
N LYS A 81 -0.60 7.71 1.54
CA LYS A 81 -0.84 8.97 2.25
C LYS A 81 -2.23 8.92 2.86
N PRO A 82 -2.35 8.88 4.18
CA PRO A 82 -3.68 8.88 4.82
C PRO A 82 -4.41 10.19 4.57
N GLY A 83 -5.73 10.09 4.40
CA GLY A 83 -6.57 11.27 4.30
C GLY A 83 -6.89 11.84 5.67
N LYS A 84 -7.46 13.05 5.69
CA LYS A 84 -7.78 13.73 6.94
C LYS A 84 -8.75 12.91 7.81
N ALA A 85 -9.78 12.33 7.20
CA ALA A 85 -10.77 11.54 7.92
C ALA A 85 -10.13 10.35 8.63
N LEU A 86 -9.19 9.67 7.96
CA LEU A 86 -8.50 8.53 8.56
C LEU A 86 -7.59 8.99 9.70
N LYS A 87 -6.86 10.09 9.51
CA LYS A 87 -6.02 10.65 10.58
C LYS A 87 -6.83 11.01 11.81
N ASP A 88 -8.00 11.62 11.60
CA ASP A 88 -8.89 12.01 12.69
C ASP A 88 -9.46 10.80 13.41
N ALA A 89 -9.72 9.72 12.69
CA ALA A 89 -10.26 8.49 13.28
C ALA A 89 -9.30 7.80 14.26
N VAL A 90 -8.00 8.01 14.10
CA VAL A 90 -6.99 7.34 14.94
C VAL A 90 -6.36 8.24 15.99
N LYS A 91 -6.84 9.45 16.14
CA LYS A 91 -6.37 10.37 17.19
C LYS A 91 -6.73 9.86 18.59
#